data_006f9e491f9cdd2cd43a38d5d31d4e5e
#
_entry.id   006f9e491f9cdd2cd43a38d5d31d4e5e
#
_cell.length_a   1.000
_cell.length_b   1.000
_cell.length_c   1.000
_cell.angle_alpha   90.00
_cell.angle_beta   90.00
_cell.angle_gamma   90.00
#
_symmetry.space_group_name_H-M   'P 1'
#
loop_
_entity.id
_entity.type
_entity.pdbx_description
1 polymer ?
#
loop_
_entity_poly.entity_id
_entity_poly.type
_entity_poly.pdbx_seq_one_letter_code
_entity_poly.pdbx_strand_id
1 'polypeptide(L)'
;LGPALASSQYVVGLLLAGFGPVPLFSASRMTGSLIEMAFEGGHGTAAGMRGVMDKLGFKEGGDLAVGLATVGIVSGIVVGIALINWGVRTGKTEILKGNVKMSLEEQKGLFRADEHYSAGTMTSRPASVEPLSLHMGIVAVAILIGWSILEGLRWIERVTYGKMMIDHDTHLEIFTYVPLFPMALLGGVILQLIARKTGAERFIDHQMMLRIQGWALDFLIVAAIATLSLQAVGRNLGVFLILSVAGIAVNVAIFLWFTPRVIGRF
;
A
#
# COMPACT_ATOMS: atom_id res chain seq x y z
N LEU A 1 7.66 5.77 -12.97
CA LEU A 1 6.98 6.89 -12.28
C LEU A 1 6.73 6.57 -10.81
N GLY A 2 6.18 5.39 -10.45
CA GLY A 2 5.87 5.00 -9.08
C GLY A 2 7.05 5.18 -8.10
N PRO A 3 8.23 4.56 -8.35
CA PRO A 3 9.38 4.73 -7.45
C PRO A 3 9.85 6.18 -7.28
N ALA A 4 9.73 7.00 -8.33
CA ALA A 4 10.10 8.42 -8.25
C ALA A 4 9.09 9.21 -7.39
N LEU A 5 7.79 8.87 -7.48
CA LEU A 5 6.74 9.43 -6.64
C LEU A 5 6.98 9.07 -5.17
N ALA A 6 7.18 7.79 -4.86
CA ALA A 6 7.45 7.32 -3.50
C ALA A 6 8.68 8.03 -2.90
N SER A 7 9.80 8.06 -3.63
CA SER A 7 11.02 8.75 -3.18
C SER A 7 10.80 10.24 -2.93
N SER A 8 10.02 10.92 -3.77
CA SER A 8 9.71 12.35 -3.59
C SER A 8 8.85 12.59 -2.35
N GLN A 9 7.94 11.70 -2.02
CA GLN A 9 7.11 11.80 -0.81
C GLN A 9 7.92 11.62 0.47
N TYR A 10 8.94 10.74 0.48
CA TYR A 10 9.89 10.65 1.59
C TYR A 10 10.66 11.95 1.78
N VAL A 11 11.23 12.51 0.72
CA VAL A 11 12.00 13.76 0.81
C VAL A 11 11.12 14.90 1.33
N VAL A 12 9.94 15.08 0.74
CA VAL A 12 9.00 16.13 1.18
C VAL A 12 8.53 15.88 2.61
N GLY A 13 8.20 14.64 2.97
CA GLY A 13 7.77 14.28 4.31
C GLY A 13 8.83 14.59 5.37
N LEU A 14 10.09 14.24 5.11
CA LEU A 14 11.21 14.51 6.03
C LEU A 14 11.48 16.02 6.17
N LEU A 15 11.51 16.75 5.07
CA LEU A 15 11.68 18.21 5.10
C LEU A 15 10.52 18.87 5.85
N LEU A 16 9.29 18.47 5.54
CA LEU A 16 8.11 19.01 6.18
C LEU A 16 8.12 18.70 7.69
N ALA A 17 8.45 17.48 8.09
CA ALA A 17 8.54 17.12 9.50
C ALA A 17 9.56 17.99 10.23
N GLY A 18 10.74 18.21 9.62
CA GLY A 18 11.81 19.01 10.23
C GLY A 18 11.47 20.49 10.40
N PHE A 19 10.74 21.09 9.46
CA PHE A 19 10.39 22.51 9.47
C PHE A 19 8.98 22.81 10.00
N GLY A 20 8.10 21.81 10.09
CA GLY A 20 6.69 21.96 10.47
C GLY A 20 6.32 21.18 11.75
N PRO A 21 5.84 19.92 11.65
CA PRO A 21 5.29 19.18 12.78
C PRO A 21 6.21 19.05 13.98
N VAL A 22 7.51 18.79 13.77
CA VAL A 22 8.45 18.62 14.88
C VAL A 22 8.63 19.91 15.68
N PRO A 23 9.00 21.07 15.11
CA PRO A 23 9.18 22.29 15.88
C PRO A 23 7.87 22.94 16.35
N LEU A 24 6.77 22.80 15.59
CA LEU A 24 5.50 23.47 15.93
C LEU A 24 4.68 22.71 16.99
N PHE A 25 4.74 21.39 16.97
CA PHE A 25 3.89 20.54 17.82
C PHE A 25 4.67 19.59 18.69
N SER A 26 6.01 19.68 18.72
CA SER A 26 6.89 18.71 19.41
C SER A 26 6.60 17.26 18.97
N ALA A 27 6.22 17.07 17.69
CA ALA A 27 5.84 15.79 17.14
C ALA A 27 7.07 14.89 16.95
N SER A 28 6.86 13.58 16.86
CA SER A 28 7.92 12.63 16.55
C SER A 28 8.56 12.95 15.19
N ARG A 29 9.88 12.81 15.09
CA ARG A 29 10.59 12.91 13.80
C ARG A 29 10.10 11.90 12.78
N MET A 30 9.48 10.81 13.23
CA MET A 30 8.89 9.78 12.37
C MET A 30 7.65 10.25 11.60
N THR A 31 7.07 11.41 11.94
CA THR A 31 5.97 12.01 11.16
C THR A 31 6.35 12.25 9.71
N GLY A 32 7.65 12.37 9.41
CA GLY A 32 8.15 12.53 8.04
C GLY A 32 7.90 11.32 7.13
N SER A 33 7.79 10.11 7.68
CA SER A 33 7.51 8.92 6.89
C SER A 33 6.02 8.70 6.61
N LEU A 34 5.13 9.42 7.31
CA LEU A 34 3.69 9.18 7.23
C LEU A 34 3.07 9.53 5.87
N ILE A 35 3.61 10.50 5.14
CA ILE A 35 3.08 10.89 3.82
C ILE A 35 3.23 9.73 2.85
N GLU A 36 4.43 9.18 2.71
CA GLU A 36 4.68 8.06 1.80
C GLU A 36 3.90 6.81 2.22
N MET A 37 3.99 6.43 3.52
CA MET A 37 3.25 5.28 4.04
C MET A 37 1.75 5.34 3.76
N ALA A 38 1.15 6.55 3.78
CA ALA A 38 -0.28 6.74 3.64
C ALA A 38 -0.72 6.93 2.19
N PHE A 39 -0.07 7.83 1.44
CA PHE A 39 -0.51 8.20 0.09
C PHE A 39 -0.03 7.24 -0.99
N GLU A 40 1.21 6.72 -0.88
CA GLU A 40 1.73 5.70 -1.80
C GLU A 40 1.44 4.29 -1.28
N GLY A 41 1.77 4.03 -0.02
CA GLY A 41 1.61 2.73 0.60
C GLY A 41 0.16 2.35 0.93
N GLY A 42 -0.69 3.35 1.20
CA GLY A 42 -2.11 3.17 1.54
C GLY A 42 -2.35 2.45 2.87
N HIS A 43 -3.58 1.98 3.07
CA HIS A 43 -3.99 1.31 4.31
C HIS A 43 -3.17 0.04 4.62
N GLY A 44 -2.70 -0.67 3.58
CA GLY A 44 -1.90 -1.89 3.75
C GLY A 44 -0.57 -1.62 4.44
N THR A 45 0.17 -0.64 3.92
CA THR A 45 1.45 -0.23 4.50
C THR A 45 1.26 0.41 5.87
N ALA A 46 0.26 1.30 6.01
CA ALA A 46 -0.05 1.96 7.28
C ALA A 46 -0.37 0.94 8.38
N ALA A 47 -1.21 -0.05 8.11
CA ALA A 47 -1.55 -1.10 9.06
C ALA A 47 -0.35 -2.04 9.33
N GLY A 48 0.41 -2.40 8.29
CA GLY A 48 1.58 -3.27 8.41
C GLY A 48 2.73 -2.66 9.21
N MET A 49 2.87 -1.33 9.18
CA MET A 49 3.91 -0.59 9.90
C MET A 49 3.52 -0.21 11.34
N ARG A 50 2.25 -0.35 11.73
CA ARG A 50 1.77 0.01 13.09
C ARG A 50 2.65 -0.61 14.17
N GLY A 51 2.88 -1.92 14.13
CA GLY A 51 3.69 -2.63 15.13
C GLY A 51 5.16 -2.18 15.16
N VAL A 52 5.71 -1.73 14.04
CA VAL A 52 7.05 -1.17 13.97
C VAL A 52 7.09 0.22 14.63
N MET A 53 6.11 1.07 14.35
CA MET A 53 5.98 2.39 14.97
C MET A 53 5.81 2.29 16.49
N ASP A 54 5.00 1.34 16.96
CA ASP A 54 4.81 1.06 18.38
C ASP A 54 6.12 0.68 19.07
N LYS A 55 6.91 -0.21 18.48
CA LYS A 55 8.23 -0.61 18.98
C LYS A 55 9.24 0.55 19.02
N LEU A 56 9.12 1.48 18.07
CA LEU A 56 9.96 2.68 18.01
C LEU A 56 9.43 3.82 18.90
N GLY A 57 8.37 3.59 19.69
CA GLY A 57 7.81 4.57 20.62
C GLY A 57 6.85 5.59 20.00
N PHE A 58 6.49 5.43 18.72
CA PHE A 58 5.53 6.31 18.04
C PHE A 58 4.14 5.66 17.95
N LYS A 59 3.48 5.52 19.10
CA LYS A 59 2.21 4.82 19.26
C LYS A 59 1.06 5.39 18.42
N GLU A 60 1.00 6.71 18.27
CA GLU A 60 -0.04 7.38 17.47
C GLU A 60 0.23 7.29 15.96
N GLY A 61 1.45 6.90 15.57
CA GLY A 61 1.89 6.87 14.18
C GLY A 61 1.03 5.98 13.29
N GLY A 62 0.65 4.80 13.79
CA GLY A 62 -0.22 3.87 13.07
C GLY A 62 -1.62 4.45 12.81
N ASP A 63 -2.22 5.12 13.78
CA ASP A 63 -3.53 5.76 13.63
C ASP A 63 -3.47 6.96 12.68
N LEU A 64 -2.42 7.78 12.80
CA LEU A 64 -2.20 8.90 11.88
C LEU A 64 -2.00 8.41 10.44
N ALA A 65 -1.21 7.34 10.25
CA ALA A 65 -0.96 6.75 8.92
C ALA A 65 -2.26 6.23 8.28
N VAL A 66 -3.09 5.49 9.01
CA VAL A 66 -4.39 4.97 8.52
C VAL A 66 -5.35 6.12 8.22
N GLY A 67 -5.42 7.13 9.07
CA GLY A 67 -6.23 8.32 8.84
C GLY A 67 -5.78 9.08 7.57
N LEU A 68 -4.47 9.28 7.39
CA LEU A 68 -3.90 9.90 6.19
C LEU A 68 -4.15 9.06 4.94
N ALA A 69 -4.09 7.72 5.02
CA ALA A 69 -4.42 6.84 3.91
C ALA A 69 -5.90 6.99 3.48
N THR A 70 -6.80 7.15 4.46
CA THR A 70 -8.22 7.45 4.18
C THR A 70 -8.36 8.79 3.47
N VAL A 71 -7.70 9.85 3.95
CA VAL A 71 -7.65 11.15 3.26
C VAL A 71 -7.06 11.01 1.86
N GLY A 72 -6.01 10.21 1.70
CA GLY A 72 -5.37 9.91 0.41
C GLY A 72 -6.34 9.34 -0.61
N ILE A 73 -7.09 8.29 -0.25
CA ILE A 73 -8.09 7.68 -1.14
C ILE A 73 -9.20 8.69 -1.49
N VAL A 74 -9.79 9.35 -0.49
CA VAL A 74 -10.89 10.30 -0.72
C VAL A 74 -10.43 11.46 -1.60
N SER A 75 -9.28 12.06 -1.28
CA SER A 75 -8.72 13.15 -2.08
C SER A 75 -8.33 12.69 -3.49
N GLY A 76 -7.77 11.49 -3.62
CA GLY A 76 -7.42 10.89 -4.91
C GLY A 76 -8.65 10.74 -5.83
N ILE A 77 -9.77 10.28 -5.30
CA ILE A 77 -11.03 10.18 -6.04
C ILE A 77 -11.54 11.57 -6.43
N VAL A 78 -11.67 12.48 -5.47
CA VAL A 78 -12.25 13.83 -5.72
C VAL A 78 -11.37 14.64 -6.68
N VAL A 79 -10.08 14.72 -6.39
CA VAL A 79 -9.12 15.46 -7.21
C VAL A 79 -8.92 14.78 -8.56
N GLY A 80 -8.86 13.46 -8.60
CA GLY A 80 -8.73 12.66 -9.83
C GLY A 80 -9.89 12.94 -10.79
N ILE A 81 -11.14 12.86 -10.30
CA ILE A 81 -12.33 13.19 -11.09
C ILE A 81 -12.29 14.65 -11.57
N ALA A 82 -11.90 15.60 -10.71
CA ALA A 82 -11.79 17.00 -11.08
C ALA A 82 -10.74 17.21 -12.18
N LEU A 83 -9.57 16.57 -12.08
CA LEU A 83 -8.49 16.67 -13.06
C LEU A 83 -8.88 16.00 -14.40
N ILE A 84 -9.55 14.85 -14.39
CA ILE A 84 -10.07 14.20 -15.60
C ILE A 84 -11.07 15.14 -16.30
N ASN A 85 -12.04 15.67 -15.56
CA ASN A 85 -13.02 16.61 -16.12
C ASN A 85 -12.38 17.87 -16.70
N TRP A 86 -11.38 18.40 -16.00
CA TRP A 86 -10.61 19.55 -16.49
C TRP A 86 -9.84 19.20 -17.77
N GLY A 87 -9.14 18.04 -17.80
CA GLY A 87 -8.39 17.59 -18.96
C GLY A 87 -9.27 17.40 -20.19
N VAL A 88 -10.43 16.76 -20.04
CA VAL A 88 -11.41 16.55 -21.11
C VAL A 88 -11.95 17.89 -21.65
N ARG A 89 -12.37 18.79 -20.75
CA ARG A 89 -12.92 20.12 -21.13
C ARG A 89 -11.90 21.03 -21.79
N THR A 90 -10.62 20.91 -21.43
CA THR A 90 -9.54 21.74 -22.02
C THR A 90 -8.87 21.08 -23.22
N GLY A 91 -9.34 19.91 -23.66
CA GLY A 91 -8.79 19.18 -24.82
C GLY A 91 -7.36 18.66 -24.59
N LYS A 92 -6.95 18.50 -23.35
CA LYS A 92 -5.61 18.00 -22.98
C LYS A 92 -5.53 16.47 -22.94
N THR A 93 -6.66 15.78 -23.10
CA THR A 93 -6.72 14.31 -23.15
C THR A 93 -6.82 13.84 -24.59
N GLU A 94 -6.01 12.83 -24.99
CA GLU A 94 -6.05 12.24 -26.34
C GLU A 94 -7.07 11.08 -26.44
N ILE A 95 -7.25 10.34 -25.35
CA ILE A 95 -8.05 9.11 -25.31
C ILE A 95 -9.53 9.40 -25.10
N LEU A 96 -9.86 10.37 -24.23
CA LEU A 96 -11.23 10.76 -23.91
C LEU A 96 -11.61 12.02 -24.72
N LYS A 97 -11.94 11.87 -25.99
CA LYS A 97 -12.48 12.94 -26.84
C LYS A 97 -14.00 12.88 -26.82
N GLY A 98 -14.61 13.78 -26.08
CA GLY A 98 -16.06 13.98 -26.09
C GLY A 98 -16.82 13.30 -24.94
N ASN A 99 -18.14 13.52 -24.90
CA ASN A 99 -19.04 12.88 -23.94
C ASN A 99 -19.14 11.38 -24.23
N VAL A 100 -18.38 10.56 -23.52
CA VAL A 100 -18.64 9.14 -23.44
C VAL A 100 -19.96 8.97 -22.69
N LYS A 101 -21.05 8.69 -23.41
CA LYS A 101 -22.35 8.38 -22.80
C LYS A 101 -22.22 6.99 -22.17
N MET A 102 -21.97 6.95 -20.89
CA MET A 102 -22.07 5.70 -20.12
C MET A 102 -23.51 5.22 -20.11
N SER A 103 -23.74 3.91 -20.26
CA SER A 103 -25.05 3.31 -20.04
C SER A 103 -25.49 3.46 -18.56
N LEU A 104 -26.78 3.29 -18.28
CA LEU A 104 -27.29 3.37 -16.91
C LEU A 104 -26.69 2.27 -16.01
N GLU A 105 -26.40 1.11 -16.58
CA GLU A 105 -25.75 -0.02 -15.92
C GLU A 105 -24.31 0.33 -15.55
N GLU A 106 -23.53 0.87 -16.50
CA GLU A 106 -22.15 1.33 -16.27
C GLU A 106 -22.08 2.42 -15.18
N GLN A 107 -23.03 3.36 -15.19
CA GLN A 107 -23.11 4.41 -14.16
C GLN A 107 -23.37 3.84 -12.76
N LYS A 108 -24.07 2.70 -12.66
CA LYS A 108 -24.34 1.98 -11.42
C LYS A 108 -23.23 0.99 -11.06
N GLY A 109 -22.18 0.86 -11.89
CA GLY A 109 -21.13 -0.14 -11.71
C GLY A 109 -21.60 -1.58 -11.97
N LEU A 110 -22.63 -1.75 -12.77
CA LEU A 110 -23.18 -3.06 -13.16
C LEU A 110 -22.75 -3.41 -14.57
N PHE A 111 -22.52 -4.69 -14.81
CA PHE A 111 -22.37 -5.19 -16.18
C PHE A 111 -23.72 -5.20 -16.88
N ARG A 112 -23.71 -5.04 -18.21
CA ARG A 112 -24.90 -5.25 -19.02
C ARG A 112 -25.31 -6.72 -18.97
N ALA A 113 -26.58 -7.01 -19.22
CA ALA A 113 -27.11 -8.36 -19.18
C ALA A 113 -26.47 -9.31 -20.21
N ASP A 114 -25.88 -8.76 -21.29
CA ASP A 114 -25.17 -9.48 -22.35
C ASP A 114 -23.65 -9.60 -22.08
N GLU A 115 -23.14 -8.91 -21.05
CA GLU A 115 -21.72 -8.96 -20.68
C GLU A 115 -21.50 -10.03 -19.60
N HIS A 116 -20.73 -11.05 -19.94
CA HIS A 116 -20.37 -12.13 -19.02
C HIS A 116 -18.85 -12.21 -18.86
N TYR A 117 -18.34 -11.72 -17.74
CA TYR A 117 -16.93 -11.85 -17.37
C TYR A 117 -16.73 -13.07 -16.48
N SER A 118 -15.77 -13.91 -16.84
CA SER A 118 -15.43 -15.07 -16.00
C SER A 118 -14.86 -14.63 -14.67
N ALA A 119 -15.37 -15.24 -13.61
CA ALA A 119 -14.89 -15.03 -12.25
C ALA A 119 -13.55 -15.74 -11.97
N GLY A 120 -13.06 -16.54 -12.87
CA GLY A 120 -11.88 -17.38 -12.80
C GLY A 120 -12.10 -18.72 -13.45
N THR A 121 -11.02 -19.48 -13.59
CA THR A 121 -11.03 -20.84 -14.14
C THR A 121 -10.78 -21.85 -13.03
N MET A 122 -11.60 -22.88 -12.94
CA MET A 122 -11.36 -23.98 -12.02
C MET A 122 -10.13 -24.77 -12.44
N THR A 123 -9.03 -24.64 -11.71
CA THR A 123 -7.76 -25.35 -11.95
C THR A 123 -7.64 -26.70 -11.26
N SER A 124 -8.58 -27.00 -10.35
CA SER A 124 -8.73 -28.28 -9.66
C SER A 124 -10.18 -28.73 -9.68
N ARG A 125 -10.40 -30.05 -9.59
CA ARG A 125 -11.74 -30.60 -9.46
C ARG A 125 -12.22 -30.42 -8.00
N PRO A 126 -13.39 -29.83 -7.74
CA PRO A 126 -13.91 -29.62 -6.36
C PRO A 126 -14.02 -30.91 -5.55
N ALA A 127 -14.21 -32.07 -6.20
CA ALA A 127 -14.22 -33.37 -5.56
C ALA A 127 -12.85 -33.79 -4.96
N SER A 128 -11.75 -33.17 -5.43
CA SER A 128 -10.40 -33.41 -4.92
C SER A 128 -9.97 -32.29 -3.98
N VAL A 129 -9.82 -31.08 -4.52
CA VAL A 129 -9.49 -29.86 -3.75
C VAL A 129 -10.31 -28.70 -4.31
N GLU A 130 -11.04 -28.02 -3.44
CA GLU A 130 -11.84 -26.87 -3.83
C GLU A 130 -10.90 -25.75 -4.34
N PRO A 131 -11.18 -25.13 -5.55
CA PRO A 131 -10.28 -24.18 -6.20
C PRO A 131 -9.89 -22.98 -5.34
N LEU A 132 -10.83 -22.38 -4.61
CA LEU A 132 -10.53 -21.23 -3.74
C LEU A 132 -9.60 -21.65 -2.58
N SER A 133 -9.86 -22.80 -1.97
CA SER A 133 -9.03 -23.34 -0.89
C SER A 133 -7.61 -23.63 -1.36
N LEU A 134 -7.45 -24.14 -2.59
CA LEU A 134 -6.13 -24.32 -3.21
C LEU A 134 -5.37 -22.99 -3.31
N HIS A 135 -6.02 -21.97 -3.84
CA HIS A 135 -5.38 -20.65 -4.03
C HIS A 135 -5.09 -19.96 -2.68
N MET A 136 -5.98 -20.08 -1.69
CA MET A 136 -5.70 -19.62 -0.32
C MET A 136 -4.51 -20.36 0.30
N GLY A 137 -4.40 -21.66 0.06
CA GLY A 137 -3.23 -22.47 0.46
C GLY A 137 -1.93 -21.98 -0.18
N ILE A 138 -1.96 -21.65 -1.48
CA ILE A 138 -0.81 -21.09 -2.21
C ILE A 138 -0.38 -19.75 -1.59
N VAL A 139 -1.32 -18.87 -1.26
CA VAL A 139 -1.04 -17.61 -0.56
C VAL A 139 -0.42 -17.87 0.82
N ALA A 140 -0.98 -18.81 1.58
CA ALA A 140 -0.44 -19.17 2.89
C ALA A 140 1.00 -19.72 2.80
N VAL A 141 1.32 -20.53 1.79
CA VAL A 141 2.69 -21.00 1.53
C VAL A 141 3.63 -19.84 1.18
N ALA A 142 3.19 -18.89 0.37
CA ALA A 142 3.98 -17.69 0.06
C ALA A 142 4.32 -16.89 1.34
N ILE A 143 3.33 -16.69 2.22
CA ILE A 143 3.53 -16.04 3.52
C ILE A 143 4.49 -16.83 4.40
N LEU A 144 4.36 -18.17 4.45
CA LEU A 144 5.23 -19.03 5.22
C LEU A 144 6.69 -18.96 4.75
N ILE A 145 6.92 -18.92 3.44
CA ILE A 145 8.27 -18.74 2.86
C ILE A 145 8.83 -17.38 3.31
N GLY A 146 8.04 -16.31 3.18
CA GLY A 146 8.44 -14.96 3.61
C GLY A 146 8.75 -14.89 5.11
N TRP A 147 7.92 -15.51 5.94
CA TRP A 147 8.15 -15.62 7.38
C TRP A 147 9.45 -16.40 7.68
N SER A 148 9.68 -17.51 6.99
CA SER A 148 10.90 -18.31 7.18
C SER A 148 12.16 -17.54 6.80
N ILE A 149 12.10 -16.73 5.73
CA ILE A 149 13.20 -15.83 5.34
C ILE A 149 13.46 -14.82 6.45
N LEU A 150 12.41 -14.18 6.97
CA LEU A 150 12.54 -13.16 8.02
C LEU A 150 13.13 -13.75 9.31
N GLU A 151 12.65 -14.91 9.75
CA GLU A 151 13.20 -15.58 10.93
C GLU A 151 14.65 -16.05 10.71
N GLY A 152 14.97 -16.51 9.50
CA GLY A 152 16.35 -16.84 9.12
C GLY A 152 17.29 -15.62 9.21
N LEU A 153 16.84 -14.46 8.70
CA LEU A 153 17.60 -13.19 8.80
C LEU A 153 17.77 -12.74 10.26
N ARG A 154 16.72 -12.83 11.08
CA ARG A 154 16.79 -12.54 12.52
C ARG A 154 17.73 -13.50 13.25
N TRP A 155 17.74 -14.76 12.87
CA TRP A 155 18.66 -15.75 13.44
C TRP A 155 20.11 -15.44 13.07
N ILE A 156 20.38 -15.12 11.79
CA ILE A 156 21.72 -14.71 11.32
C ILE A 156 22.18 -13.46 12.07
N GLU A 157 21.31 -12.46 12.20
CA GLU A 157 21.61 -11.23 12.94
C GLU A 157 22.03 -11.53 14.38
N ARG A 158 21.23 -12.34 15.11
CA ARG A 158 21.54 -12.75 16.49
C ARG A 158 22.87 -13.51 16.62
N VAL A 159 23.17 -14.40 15.68
CA VAL A 159 24.42 -15.20 15.73
C VAL A 159 25.62 -14.36 15.36
N THR A 160 25.49 -13.45 14.42
CA THR A 160 26.60 -12.66 13.89
C THR A 160 26.88 -11.43 14.77
N TYR A 161 25.87 -10.63 15.05
CA TYR A 161 26.02 -9.38 15.82
C TYR A 161 25.92 -9.57 17.33
N GLY A 162 25.22 -10.62 17.79
CA GLY A 162 25.20 -10.98 19.22
C GLY A 162 26.56 -11.45 19.76
N LYS A 163 27.52 -11.82 18.86
CA LYS A 163 28.90 -12.14 19.21
C LYS A 163 29.88 -10.98 19.01
N MET A 164 29.50 -9.97 18.24
CA MET A 164 30.31 -8.80 17.95
C MET A 164 29.88 -7.66 18.88
N MET A 165 30.20 -7.82 20.18
CA MET A 165 29.95 -6.81 21.19
C MET A 165 30.84 -5.59 20.92
N ILE A 166 30.22 -4.55 20.41
CA ILE A 166 30.78 -3.20 20.48
C ILE A 166 29.88 -2.46 21.46
N ASP A 167 30.29 -2.46 22.73
CA ASP A 167 29.67 -1.74 23.83
C ASP A 167 28.33 -2.29 24.38
N HIS A 168 28.20 -2.28 25.70
CA HIS A 168 27.19 -3.01 26.49
C HIS A 168 25.72 -2.60 26.28
N ASP A 169 25.37 -1.57 25.49
CA ASP A 169 24.03 -0.97 25.48
C ASP A 169 23.34 -0.82 24.10
N THR A 170 23.93 -1.25 22.98
CA THR A 170 23.29 -1.09 21.65
C THR A 170 23.24 -2.38 20.87
N HIS A 171 22.24 -3.20 21.12
CA HIS A 171 21.86 -4.28 20.22
C HIS A 171 21.14 -3.69 19.01
N LEU A 172 21.82 -3.58 17.87
CA LEU A 172 21.23 -3.19 16.60
C LEU A 172 20.46 -4.37 16.01
N GLU A 173 19.20 -4.56 16.42
CA GLU A 173 18.31 -5.58 15.86
C GLU A 173 17.51 -5.01 14.67
N ILE A 174 18.15 -4.90 13.49
CA ILE A 174 17.53 -4.30 12.29
C ILE A 174 16.31 -5.12 11.84
N PHE A 175 16.45 -6.45 11.75
CA PHE A 175 15.38 -7.31 11.25
C PHE A 175 14.19 -7.46 12.22
N THR A 176 14.32 -7.02 13.46
CA THR A 176 13.20 -6.90 14.41
C THR A 176 12.19 -5.84 13.98
N TYR A 177 12.65 -4.81 13.25
CA TYR A 177 11.81 -3.72 12.74
C TYR A 177 11.33 -3.96 11.31
N VAL A 178 11.73 -5.05 10.65
CA VAL A 178 11.22 -5.39 9.32
C VAL A 178 9.86 -6.07 9.46
N PRO A 179 8.78 -5.49 8.86
CA PRO A 179 7.47 -6.11 8.87
C PRO A 179 7.42 -7.34 7.96
N LEU A 180 6.45 -8.22 8.20
CA LEU A 180 6.33 -9.48 7.46
C LEU A 180 5.92 -9.28 5.99
N PHE A 181 5.12 -8.25 5.67
CA PHE A 181 4.51 -8.13 4.35
C PHE A 181 5.51 -8.02 3.18
N PRO A 182 6.65 -7.28 3.24
CA PRO A 182 7.64 -7.30 2.18
C PRO A 182 8.30 -8.66 2.00
N MET A 183 8.52 -9.39 3.09
CA MET A 183 9.08 -10.73 3.04
C MET A 183 8.10 -11.74 2.45
N ALA A 184 6.80 -11.61 2.75
CA ALA A 184 5.75 -12.41 2.13
C ALA A 184 5.67 -12.16 0.62
N LEU A 185 5.89 -10.91 0.15
CA LEU A 185 6.00 -10.61 -1.27
C LEU A 185 7.17 -11.35 -1.92
N LEU A 186 8.35 -11.35 -1.29
CA LEU A 186 9.50 -12.15 -1.75
C LEU A 186 9.17 -13.64 -1.76
N GLY A 187 8.48 -14.14 -0.74
CA GLY A 187 7.98 -15.52 -0.70
C GLY A 187 7.08 -15.85 -1.88
N GLY A 188 6.18 -14.93 -2.26
CA GLY A 188 5.33 -15.07 -3.44
C GLY A 188 6.12 -15.13 -4.76
N VAL A 189 7.14 -14.28 -4.90
CA VAL A 189 8.04 -14.30 -6.08
C VAL A 189 8.78 -15.63 -6.17
N ILE A 190 9.34 -16.12 -5.06
CA ILE A 190 10.04 -17.41 -5.01
C ILE A 190 9.09 -18.54 -5.39
N LEU A 191 7.89 -18.57 -4.80
CA LEU A 191 6.88 -19.59 -5.10
C LEU A 191 6.48 -19.55 -6.58
N GLN A 192 6.29 -18.37 -7.17
CA GLN A 192 5.98 -18.21 -8.59
C GLN A 192 7.12 -18.73 -9.49
N LEU A 193 8.38 -18.46 -9.14
CA LEU A 193 9.53 -18.98 -9.88
C LEU A 193 9.62 -20.52 -9.81
N ILE A 194 9.34 -21.10 -8.65
CA ILE A 194 9.28 -22.55 -8.46
C ILE A 194 8.13 -23.13 -9.29
N ALA A 195 6.94 -22.54 -9.22
CA ALA A 195 5.76 -23.00 -9.95
C ALA A 195 6.00 -23.00 -11.47
N ARG A 196 6.67 -21.96 -12.01
CA ARG A 196 7.07 -21.91 -13.43
C ARG A 196 8.04 -23.02 -13.80
N LYS A 197 9.09 -23.25 -13.00
CA LYS A 197 10.11 -24.27 -13.27
C LYS A 197 9.55 -25.69 -13.21
N THR A 198 8.59 -25.94 -12.34
CA THR A 198 7.98 -27.27 -12.13
C THR A 198 6.74 -27.52 -13.00
N GLY A 199 6.27 -26.49 -13.72
CA GLY A 199 5.00 -26.56 -14.49
C GLY A 199 3.76 -26.53 -13.59
N ALA A 200 3.93 -26.22 -12.29
CA ALA A 200 2.82 -26.12 -11.34
C ALA A 200 2.01 -24.80 -11.52
N GLU A 201 2.48 -23.86 -12.33
CA GLU A 201 1.72 -22.63 -12.64
C GLU A 201 0.34 -22.90 -13.23
N ARG A 202 0.15 -24.08 -13.88
CA ARG A 202 -1.15 -24.53 -14.42
C ARG A 202 -2.25 -24.68 -13.36
N PHE A 203 -1.85 -24.79 -12.08
CA PHE A 203 -2.79 -24.87 -10.96
C PHE A 203 -3.17 -23.50 -10.40
N ILE A 204 -2.55 -22.42 -10.88
CA ILE A 204 -2.75 -21.05 -10.40
C ILE A 204 -3.60 -20.29 -11.41
N ASP A 205 -4.81 -19.95 -11.02
CA ASP A 205 -5.67 -19.07 -11.82
C ASP A 205 -5.44 -17.60 -11.40
N HIS A 206 -5.08 -16.77 -12.37
CA HIS A 206 -4.79 -15.35 -12.15
C HIS A 206 -6.01 -14.57 -11.68
N GLN A 207 -7.20 -14.86 -12.24
CA GLN A 207 -8.42 -14.16 -11.84
C GLN A 207 -8.82 -14.48 -10.41
N MET A 208 -8.66 -15.74 -10.00
CA MET A 208 -8.89 -16.15 -8.62
C MET A 208 -7.93 -15.43 -7.65
N MET A 209 -6.64 -15.30 -8.01
CA MET A 209 -5.68 -14.55 -7.21
C MET A 209 -6.04 -13.07 -7.09
N LEU A 210 -6.47 -12.42 -8.19
CA LEU A 210 -6.93 -11.03 -8.16
C LEU A 210 -8.16 -10.84 -7.24
N ARG A 211 -9.07 -11.82 -7.22
CA ARG A 211 -10.23 -11.78 -6.35
C ARG A 211 -9.87 -11.94 -4.87
N ILE A 212 -8.96 -12.86 -4.56
CA ILE A 212 -8.43 -13.02 -3.20
C ILE A 212 -7.74 -11.73 -2.76
N GLN A 213 -6.94 -11.12 -3.63
CA GLN A 213 -6.29 -9.83 -3.38
C GLN A 213 -7.31 -8.72 -3.08
N GLY A 214 -8.33 -8.57 -3.94
CA GLY A 214 -9.38 -7.55 -3.75
C GLY A 214 -10.12 -7.75 -2.44
N TRP A 215 -10.57 -8.99 -2.19
CA TRP A 215 -11.26 -9.34 -0.95
C TRP A 215 -10.41 -9.06 0.30
N ALA A 216 -9.13 -9.48 0.28
CA ALA A 216 -8.22 -9.23 1.39
C ALA A 216 -7.96 -7.74 1.62
N LEU A 217 -7.85 -6.95 0.53
CA LEU A 217 -7.68 -5.51 0.59
C LEU A 217 -8.90 -4.81 1.20
N ASP A 218 -10.10 -5.18 0.79
CA ASP A 218 -11.35 -4.61 1.33
C ASP A 218 -11.47 -4.88 2.83
N PHE A 219 -11.21 -6.11 3.28
CA PHE A 219 -11.19 -6.45 4.70
C PHE A 219 -10.13 -5.68 5.48
N LEU A 220 -8.95 -5.53 4.91
CA LEU A 220 -7.86 -4.78 5.53
C LEU A 220 -8.23 -3.30 5.70
N ILE A 221 -8.83 -2.67 4.68
CA ILE A 221 -9.27 -1.27 4.74
C ILE A 221 -10.33 -1.10 5.82
N VAL A 222 -11.35 -1.96 5.81
CA VAL A 222 -12.43 -1.91 6.82
C VAL A 222 -11.87 -2.11 8.22
N ALA A 223 -11.02 -3.12 8.43
CA ALA A 223 -10.41 -3.38 9.73
C ALA A 223 -9.51 -2.22 10.20
N ALA A 224 -8.71 -1.64 9.30
CA ALA A 224 -7.86 -0.51 9.61
C ALA A 224 -8.66 0.73 10.05
N ILE A 225 -9.75 1.05 9.32
CA ILE A 225 -10.64 2.17 9.66
C ILE A 225 -11.41 1.89 10.96
N ALA A 226 -11.92 0.67 11.15
CA ALA A 226 -12.69 0.29 12.33
C ALA A 226 -11.84 0.31 13.62
N THR A 227 -10.53 0.07 13.51
CA THR A 227 -9.59 0.10 14.64
C THR A 227 -8.89 1.45 14.81
N LEU A 228 -9.19 2.44 13.97
CA LEU A 228 -8.61 3.78 14.02
C LEU A 228 -9.02 4.50 15.32
N SER A 229 -8.05 4.99 16.07
CA SER A 229 -8.31 5.85 17.23
C SER A 229 -8.54 7.30 16.79
N LEU A 230 -9.81 7.70 16.71
CA LEU A 230 -10.18 9.10 16.43
C LEU A 230 -9.62 10.05 17.51
N GLN A 231 -9.45 9.57 18.74
CA GLN A 231 -8.85 10.35 19.81
C GLN A 231 -7.37 10.62 19.55
N ALA A 232 -6.62 9.64 19.04
CA ALA A 232 -5.22 9.82 18.67
C ALA A 232 -5.06 10.84 17.54
N VAL A 233 -5.90 10.74 16.50
CA VAL A 233 -5.95 11.73 15.43
C VAL A 233 -6.33 13.12 15.92
N GLY A 234 -7.34 13.21 16.79
CA GLY A 234 -7.78 14.48 17.34
C GLY A 234 -6.71 15.17 18.20
N ARG A 235 -5.95 14.44 19.00
CA ARG A 235 -4.82 14.98 19.77
C ARG A 235 -3.70 15.52 18.89
N ASN A 236 -3.52 14.96 17.70
CA ASN A 236 -2.49 15.32 16.73
C ASN A 236 -3.06 16.04 15.50
N LEU A 237 -4.21 16.71 15.65
CA LEU A 237 -4.96 17.29 14.53
C LEU A 237 -4.13 18.26 13.68
N GLY A 238 -3.30 19.10 14.31
CA GLY A 238 -2.43 20.03 13.61
C GLY A 238 -1.41 19.32 12.71
N VAL A 239 -0.75 18.28 13.24
CA VAL A 239 0.17 17.41 12.48
C VAL A 239 -0.57 16.73 11.33
N PHE A 240 -1.72 16.14 11.63
CA PHE A 240 -2.57 15.43 10.66
C PHE A 240 -2.99 16.33 9.49
N LEU A 241 -3.47 17.54 9.76
CA LEU A 241 -3.89 18.49 8.74
C LEU A 241 -2.73 18.97 7.86
N ILE A 242 -1.57 19.28 8.45
CA ILE A 242 -0.39 19.70 7.69
C ILE A 242 0.06 18.57 6.75
N LEU A 243 0.15 17.34 7.25
CA LEU A 243 0.55 16.19 6.43
C LEU A 243 -0.49 15.88 5.35
N SER A 244 -1.79 15.99 5.65
CA SER A 244 -2.87 15.80 4.68
C SER A 244 -2.79 16.80 3.53
N VAL A 245 -2.70 18.10 3.85
CA VAL A 245 -2.64 19.17 2.84
C VAL A 245 -1.36 19.04 2.00
N ALA A 246 -0.23 18.79 2.65
CA ALA A 246 1.04 18.62 1.95
C ALA A 246 1.04 17.39 1.05
N GLY A 247 0.54 16.23 1.54
CA GLY A 247 0.44 15.02 0.75
C GLY A 247 -0.42 15.22 -0.50
N ILE A 248 -1.59 15.83 -0.36
CA ILE A 248 -2.46 16.16 -1.51
C ILE A 248 -1.73 17.12 -2.47
N ALA A 249 -1.16 18.20 -1.95
CA ALA A 249 -0.50 19.22 -2.77
C ALA A 249 0.68 18.66 -3.57
N VAL A 250 1.51 17.82 -2.94
CA VAL A 250 2.65 17.17 -3.60
C VAL A 250 2.19 16.25 -4.72
N ASN A 251 1.19 15.42 -4.48
CA ASN A 251 0.67 14.49 -5.50
C ASN A 251 0.07 15.26 -6.69
N VAL A 252 -0.72 16.30 -6.43
CA VAL A 252 -1.29 17.16 -7.48
C VAL A 252 -0.20 17.89 -8.25
N ALA A 253 0.79 18.46 -7.56
CA ALA A 253 1.91 19.16 -8.19
C ALA A 253 2.72 18.23 -9.11
N ILE A 254 3.03 17.03 -8.65
CA ILE A 254 3.75 16.04 -9.45
C ILE A 254 2.90 15.61 -10.65
N PHE A 255 1.61 15.37 -10.47
CA PHE A 255 0.72 15.03 -11.57
C PHE A 255 0.68 16.14 -12.64
N LEU A 256 0.50 17.40 -12.25
CA LEU A 256 0.36 18.50 -13.19
C LEU A 256 1.67 18.94 -13.84
N TRP A 257 2.79 18.82 -13.11
CA TRP A 257 4.06 19.38 -13.57
C TRP A 257 5.04 18.32 -14.10
N PHE A 258 5.16 17.18 -13.42
CA PHE A 258 6.14 16.15 -13.73
C PHE A 258 5.62 15.13 -14.75
N THR A 259 4.38 14.67 -14.60
CA THR A 259 3.78 13.65 -15.48
C THR A 259 3.80 14.04 -16.95
N PRO A 260 3.43 15.27 -17.38
CA PRO A 260 3.50 15.65 -18.79
C PRO A 260 4.90 15.66 -19.38
N ARG A 261 5.93 15.86 -18.53
CA ARG A 261 7.34 15.87 -18.97
C ARG A 261 7.91 14.48 -19.18
N VAL A 262 7.36 13.49 -18.50
CA VAL A 262 7.87 12.10 -18.52
C VAL A 262 7.07 11.22 -19.49
N ILE A 263 5.75 11.37 -19.52
CA ILE A 263 4.87 10.53 -20.33
C ILE A 263 4.51 11.21 -21.66
N GLY A 264 4.81 12.51 -21.79
CA GLY A 264 4.35 13.32 -22.91
C GLY A 264 2.98 13.95 -22.63
N ARG A 265 2.04 13.84 -23.56
CA ARG A 265 0.69 14.41 -23.37
C ARG A 265 -0.17 13.47 -22.51
N PHE A 266 -1.12 14.04 -21.77
CA PHE A 266 -2.13 13.29 -20.98
C PHE A 266 -3.06 12.46 -21.87
#